data_696fe77b330aebb89f70b643f493f79e
#
_entry.id   696fe77b330aebb89f70b643f493f79e
#
_cell.length_a   1.000
_cell.length_b   1.000
_cell.length_c   1.000
_cell.angle_alpha   90.00
_cell.angle_beta   90.00
_cell.angle_gamma   90.00
#
_symmetry.space_group_name_H-M   'P 1'
#
loop_
_entity.id
_entity.type
_entity.pdbx_description
1 polymer ?
#
loop_
_entity_poly.entity_id
_entity_poly.type
_entity_poly.pdbx_seq_one_letter_code
_entity_poly.pdbx_strand_id
1 'polypeptide(L)'
;MIDLNDNTDQLKVFLVVVDNTAEMRLALRYASLRAKKTGGRVGLLRVVRKADFQHWAAIGNLMREEAREQAEQLLQEHAATVLELTDGEVQILYIKEGDAKSALLNLIDEDGQICLLILAASTNRRGPGPLITHLTKKVIGQLRIPITIVPGGLTNEEIDKLV
;
A
#
# COMPACT_ATOMS: atom_id res chain seq x y z
N MET A 1 25.58 -22.50 -24.32
CA MET A 1 25.30 -22.91 -22.94
C MET A 1 24.50 -21.76 -22.32
N ILE A 2 23.21 -21.92 -22.26
CA ILE A 2 22.32 -20.89 -21.66
C ILE A 2 22.38 -21.15 -20.18
N ASP A 3 22.98 -20.23 -19.41
CA ASP A 3 22.93 -20.24 -17.96
C ASP A 3 21.47 -20.03 -17.53
N LEU A 4 20.79 -21.12 -17.20
CA LEU A 4 19.42 -21.13 -16.67
C LEU A 4 19.37 -20.80 -15.17
N ASN A 5 20.38 -20.14 -14.63
CA ASN A 5 20.52 -19.89 -13.18
C ASN A 5 20.55 -18.40 -12.82
N ASP A 6 19.95 -17.53 -13.64
CA ASP A 6 19.64 -16.16 -13.23
C ASP A 6 18.19 -16.06 -12.71
N ASN A 7 17.83 -17.01 -11.87
CA ASN A 7 16.70 -16.87 -10.97
C ASN A 7 17.19 -16.10 -9.74
N THR A 8 17.60 -14.86 -9.95
CA THR A 8 17.63 -13.88 -8.87
C THR A 8 16.21 -13.89 -8.30
N ASP A 9 16.10 -14.35 -7.10
CA ASP A 9 14.91 -14.37 -6.25
C ASP A 9 14.48 -12.91 -6.05
N GLN A 10 13.91 -12.34 -7.13
CA GLN A 10 13.53 -10.94 -7.16
C GLN A 10 12.35 -10.80 -6.23
N LEU A 11 12.60 -10.18 -5.09
CA LEU A 11 11.59 -9.95 -4.07
C LEU A 11 10.33 -9.34 -4.70
N LYS A 12 9.21 -10.03 -4.56
CA LYS A 12 7.90 -9.58 -5.06
C LYS A 12 7.18 -8.84 -3.95
N VAL A 13 7.02 -7.54 -4.11
CA VAL A 13 6.33 -6.69 -3.14
C VAL A 13 4.90 -6.41 -3.59
N PHE A 14 3.95 -6.74 -2.74
CA PHE A 14 2.53 -6.41 -2.87
C PHE A 14 2.24 -5.16 -2.06
N LEU A 15 2.05 -4.04 -2.74
CA LEU A 15 1.92 -2.73 -2.13
C LEU A 15 0.48 -2.47 -1.69
N VAL A 16 0.30 -2.05 -0.44
CA VAL A 16 -0.96 -1.56 0.13
C VAL A 16 -0.78 -0.12 0.56
N VAL A 17 -1.71 0.76 0.18
CA VAL A 17 -1.74 2.15 0.69
C VAL A 17 -2.48 2.17 2.01
N VAL A 18 -1.79 2.57 3.06
CA VAL A 18 -2.33 2.61 4.43
C VAL A 18 -2.97 3.97 4.69
N ASP A 19 -4.28 3.95 4.92
CA ASP A 19 -5.08 5.08 5.33
C ASP A 19 -5.93 4.74 6.57
N ASN A 20 -6.81 5.63 6.99
CA ASN A 20 -7.66 5.41 8.16
C ASN A 20 -9.04 4.83 7.81
N THR A 21 -9.21 4.29 6.62
CA THR A 21 -10.49 3.71 6.20
C THR A 21 -10.66 2.28 6.71
N ALA A 22 -11.89 1.88 6.93
CA ALA A 22 -12.20 0.51 7.37
C ALA A 22 -11.88 -0.52 6.27
N GLU A 23 -12.15 -0.17 5.03
CA GLU A 23 -11.91 -1.03 3.87
C GLU A 23 -10.43 -1.30 3.59
N MET A 24 -9.52 -0.41 3.98
CA MET A 24 -8.08 -0.63 3.82
C MET A 24 -7.63 -1.92 4.52
N ARG A 25 -8.23 -2.27 5.65
CA ARG A 25 -7.93 -3.53 6.37
C ARG A 25 -8.23 -4.78 5.54
N LEU A 26 -9.21 -4.71 4.65
CA LEU A 26 -9.54 -5.80 3.72
C LEU A 26 -8.45 -5.96 2.65
N ALA A 27 -7.95 -4.85 2.11
CA ALA A 27 -6.80 -4.87 1.20
C ALA A 27 -5.56 -5.45 1.88
N LEU A 28 -5.31 -5.05 3.12
CA LEU A 28 -4.20 -5.55 3.93
C LEU A 28 -4.29 -7.05 4.15
N ARG A 29 -5.46 -7.56 4.53
CA ARG A 29 -5.70 -8.99 4.71
C ARG A 29 -5.48 -9.76 3.42
N TYR A 30 -6.07 -9.31 2.32
CA TYR A 30 -5.88 -9.93 1.01
C TYR A 30 -4.40 -9.98 0.60
N ALA A 31 -3.68 -8.87 0.75
CA ALA A 31 -2.26 -8.77 0.44
C ALA A 31 -1.43 -9.72 1.28
N SER A 32 -1.69 -9.78 2.58
CA SER A 32 -0.96 -10.62 3.54
C SER A 32 -1.14 -12.11 3.24
N LEU A 33 -2.37 -12.57 3.04
CA LEU A 33 -2.66 -13.96 2.73
C LEU A 33 -2.10 -14.36 1.37
N ARG A 34 -2.16 -13.47 0.39
CA ARG A 34 -1.56 -13.72 -0.93
C ARG A 34 -0.03 -13.77 -0.86
N ALA A 35 0.60 -12.87 -0.11
CA ALA A 35 2.05 -12.90 0.12
C ALA A 35 2.49 -14.21 0.77
N LYS A 36 1.80 -14.62 1.84
CA LYS A 36 2.04 -15.91 2.50
C LYS A 36 1.97 -17.09 1.53
N LYS A 37 0.96 -17.10 0.65
CA LYS A 37 0.72 -18.20 -0.30
C LYS A 37 1.73 -18.25 -1.45
N THR A 38 2.25 -17.10 -1.86
CA THR A 38 3.10 -16.97 -3.06
C THR A 38 4.57 -16.71 -2.78
N GLY A 39 4.95 -16.53 -1.51
CA GLY A 39 6.32 -16.19 -1.11
C GLY A 39 6.70 -14.73 -1.37
N GLY A 40 5.71 -13.86 -1.60
CA GLY A 40 5.90 -12.41 -1.72
C GLY A 40 6.01 -11.72 -0.36
N ARG A 41 6.24 -10.42 -0.38
CA ARG A 41 6.20 -9.55 0.80
C ARG A 41 5.16 -8.46 0.68
N VAL A 42 4.62 -8.03 1.80
CA VAL A 42 3.71 -6.88 1.85
C VAL A 42 4.52 -5.60 2.00
N GLY A 43 4.26 -4.63 1.14
CA GLY A 43 4.73 -3.26 1.27
C GLY A 43 3.61 -2.37 1.79
N LEU A 44 3.88 -1.57 2.80
CA LEU A 44 2.92 -0.64 3.40
C LEU A 44 3.34 0.79 3.11
N LEU A 45 2.51 1.53 2.37
CA LEU A 45 2.77 2.93 2.04
C LEU A 45 1.86 3.86 2.83
N ARG A 46 2.45 4.80 3.57
CA ARG A 46 1.76 5.96 4.11
C ARG A 46 2.27 7.22 3.43
N VAL A 47 1.33 8.05 2.94
CA VAL A 47 1.66 9.36 2.37
C VAL A 47 1.21 10.45 3.33
N VAL A 48 2.16 11.31 3.72
CA VAL A 48 1.94 12.48 4.58
C VAL A 48 1.74 13.70 3.70
N ARG A 49 0.62 14.39 3.86
CA ARG A 49 0.29 15.56 3.03
C ARG A 49 1.14 16.78 3.39
N LYS A 50 1.68 17.47 2.39
CA LYS A 50 2.40 18.74 2.60
C LYS A 50 1.50 19.91 3.04
N ALA A 51 0.20 19.86 2.77
CA ALA A 51 -0.74 20.94 3.08
C ALA A 51 -0.85 21.27 4.58
N ASP A 52 -0.48 20.32 5.43
CA ASP A 52 -0.53 20.49 6.89
C ASP A 52 0.62 21.34 7.44
N PHE A 53 1.58 21.77 6.59
CA PHE A 53 2.86 22.38 7.02
C PHE A 53 3.11 23.83 6.57
N GLN A 54 2.17 24.48 5.85
CA GLN A 54 2.47 25.67 5.06
C GLN A 54 2.47 27.02 5.81
N HIS A 55 2.19 27.10 7.12
CA HIS A 55 1.94 28.41 7.71
C HIS A 55 3.10 29.04 8.51
N TRP A 56 4.10 28.31 8.99
CA TRP A 56 5.25 28.86 9.76
C TRP A 56 6.46 27.91 9.68
N ALA A 57 7.61 28.37 9.20
CA ALA A 57 8.76 27.49 8.93
C ALA A 57 9.27 26.69 10.16
N ALA A 58 9.28 27.29 11.36
CA ALA A 58 9.68 26.60 12.60
C ALA A 58 8.58 25.67 13.13
N ILE A 59 7.32 26.09 13.09
CA ILE A 59 6.15 25.29 13.47
C ILE A 59 5.92 24.20 12.42
N GLY A 60 6.18 24.49 11.14
CA GLY A 60 6.08 23.54 10.04
C GLY A 60 7.02 22.33 10.21
N ASN A 61 8.24 22.53 10.69
CA ASN A 61 9.19 21.45 10.96
C ASN A 61 8.73 20.55 12.11
N LEU A 62 8.24 21.13 13.21
CA LEU A 62 7.70 20.36 14.33
C LEU A 62 6.47 19.54 13.93
N MET A 63 5.54 20.17 13.22
CA MET A 63 4.33 19.48 12.70
C MET A 63 4.68 18.36 11.71
N ARG A 64 5.74 18.55 10.93
CA ARG A 64 6.26 17.53 10.00
C ARG A 64 6.83 16.34 10.73
N GLU A 65 7.59 16.55 11.79
CA GLU A 65 8.12 15.48 12.64
C GLU A 65 6.99 14.71 13.33
N GLU A 66 6.03 15.42 13.93
CA GLU A 66 4.85 14.80 14.54
C GLU A 66 4.02 13.97 13.54
N ALA A 67 3.79 14.51 12.35
CA ALA A 67 3.05 13.80 11.30
C ALA A 67 3.81 12.57 10.80
N ARG A 68 5.14 12.62 10.75
CA ARG A 68 5.98 11.48 10.42
C ARG A 68 5.94 10.42 11.50
N GLU A 69 6.05 10.79 12.76
CA GLU A 69 5.92 9.87 13.89
C GLU A 69 4.55 9.18 13.92
N GLN A 70 3.47 9.92 13.68
CA GLN A 70 2.12 9.35 13.56
C GLN A 70 2.02 8.38 12.37
N ALA A 71 2.65 8.70 11.25
CA ALA A 71 2.69 7.81 10.10
C ALA A 71 3.47 6.52 10.41
N GLU A 72 4.61 6.62 11.07
CA GLU A 72 5.41 5.46 11.51
C GLU A 72 4.62 4.58 12.49
N GLN A 73 3.96 5.18 13.47
CA GLN A 73 3.12 4.46 14.43
C GLN A 73 1.97 3.71 13.73
N LEU A 74 1.27 4.38 12.81
CA LEU A 74 0.18 3.77 12.04
C LEU A 74 0.69 2.58 11.20
N LEU A 75 1.83 2.74 10.54
CA LEU A 75 2.44 1.66 9.77
C LEU A 75 2.83 0.48 10.65
N GLN A 76 3.39 0.73 11.84
CA GLN A 76 3.77 -0.32 12.78
C GLN A 76 2.55 -1.10 13.33
N GLU A 77 1.44 -0.42 13.59
CA GLU A 77 0.19 -1.08 13.99
C GLU A 77 -0.31 -2.07 12.92
N HIS A 78 -0.30 -1.64 11.67
CA HIS A 78 -0.69 -2.51 10.55
C HIS A 78 0.38 -3.57 10.22
N ALA A 79 1.65 -3.25 10.45
CA ALA A 79 2.75 -4.20 10.33
C ALA A 79 2.59 -5.40 11.28
N ALA A 80 2.14 -5.16 12.50
CA ALA A 80 1.83 -6.24 13.46
C ALA A 80 0.75 -7.18 12.91
N THR A 81 -0.30 -6.64 12.30
CA THR A 81 -1.36 -7.44 11.65
C THR A 81 -0.79 -8.28 10.49
N VAL A 82 0.10 -7.71 9.68
CA VAL A 82 0.75 -8.46 8.59
C VAL A 82 1.60 -9.60 9.13
N LEU A 83 2.38 -9.37 10.18
CA LEU A 83 3.19 -10.42 10.83
C LEU A 83 2.34 -11.59 11.29
N GLU A 84 1.20 -11.33 11.92
CA GLU A 84 0.25 -12.38 12.34
C GLU A 84 -0.33 -13.16 11.17
N LEU A 85 -0.74 -12.46 10.10
CA LEU A 85 -1.36 -13.08 8.92
C LEU A 85 -0.37 -13.85 8.03
N THR A 86 0.91 -13.51 8.10
CA THR A 86 1.97 -14.10 7.26
C THR A 86 2.91 -15.06 8.01
N ASP A 87 2.58 -15.39 9.25
CA ASP A 87 3.42 -16.25 10.12
C ASP A 87 4.85 -15.69 10.32
N GLY A 88 4.94 -14.35 10.43
CA GLY A 88 6.19 -13.67 10.79
C GLY A 88 7.01 -13.12 9.60
N GLU A 89 6.45 -13.08 8.39
CA GLU A 89 7.13 -12.43 7.26
C GLU A 89 7.25 -10.92 7.47
N VAL A 90 8.47 -10.39 7.36
CA VAL A 90 8.76 -8.98 7.57
C VAL A 90 8.30 -8.16 6.35
N GLN A 91 7.50 -7.16 6.60
CA GLN A 91 6.98 -6.23 5.59
C GLN A 91 7.96 -5.07 5.32
N ILE A 92 7.76 -4.39 4.21
CA ILE A 92 8.50 -3.18 3.84
C ILE A 92 7.62 -1.96 4.14
N LEU A 93 8.18 -0.98 4.86
CA LEU A 93 7.47 0.24 5.22
C LEU A 93 7.95 1.41 4.37
N TYR A 94 7.03 2.12 3.73
CA TYR A 94 7.29 3.30 2.92
C TYR A 94 6.55 4.51 3.51
N ILE A 95 7.29 5.58 3.76
CA ILE A 95 6.73 6.89 4.11
C ILE A 95 7.14 7.87 3.03
N LYS A 96 6.17 8.47 2.38
CA LYS A 96 6.35 9.51 1.36
C LYS A 96 5.61 10.77 1.77
N GLU A 97 6.08 11.92 1.30
CA GLU A 97 5.45 13.20 1.54
C GLU A 97 4.90 13.77 0.24
N GLY A 98 3.76 14.46 0.32
CA GLY A 98 3.19 15.17 -0.80
C GLY A 98 1.77 14.75 -1.16
N ASP A 99 1.46 14.80 -2.44
CA ASP A 99 0.18 14.32 -2.98
C ASP A 99 0.18 12.80 -3.06
N ALA A 100 -0.86 12.17 -2.53
CA ALA A 100 -0.93 10.70 -2.45
C ALA A 100 -0.87 10.01 -3.82
N LYS A 101 -1.47 10.59 -4.84
CA LYS A 101 -1.49 10.03 -6.20
C LYS A 101 -0.10 10.03 -6.82
N SER A 102 0.56 11.19 -6.76
CA SER A 102 1.91 11.37 -7.30
C SER A 102 2.94 10.57 -6.52
N ALA A 103 2.86 10.56 -5.19
CA ALA A 103 3.77 9.80 -4.33
C ALA A 103 3.68 8.30 -4.58
N LEU A 104 2.47 7.77 -4.77
CA LEU A 104 2.25 6.36 -5.10
C LEU A 104 2.85 5.99 -6.46
N LEU A 105 2.58 6.78 -7.50
CA LEU A 105 3.09 6.51 -8.85
C LEU A 105 4.61 6.59 -8.90
N ASN A 106 5.20 7.59 -8.25
CA ASN A 106 6.65 7.73 -8.16
C ASN A 106 7.28 6.54 -7.43
N LEU A 107 6.69 6.09 -6.33
CA LEU A 107 7.20 4.91 -5.61
C LEU A 107 7.16 3.64 -6.47
N ILE A 108 6.07 3.43 -7.22
CA ILE A 108 5.96 2.29 -8.13
C ILE A 108 7.05 2.33 -9.21
N ASP A 109 7.37 3.51 -9.72
CA ASP A 109 8.41 3.67 -10.74
C ASP A 109 9.82 3.55 -10.17
N GLU A 110 10.05 4.03 -8.94
CA GLU A 110 11.35 3.98 -8.26
C GLU A 110 11.73 2.58 -7.76
N ASP A 111 10.75 1.81 -7.26
CA ASP A 111 11.00 0.49 -6.67
C ASP A 111 10.53 -0.63 -7.60
N GLY A 112 11.46 -1.20 -8.34
CA GLY A 112 11.20 -2.30 -9.27
C GLY A 112 10.74 -3.62 -8.63
N GLN A 113 10.85 -3.77 -7.32
CA GLN A 113 10.37 -4.95 -6.59
C GLN A 113 8.85 -4.93 -6.41
N ILE A 114 8.23 -3.74 -6.44
CA ILE A 114 6.77 -3.62 -6.37
C ILE A 114 6.16 -4.17 -7.67
N CYS A 115 5.39 -5.25 -7.54
CA CYS A 115 4.82 -5.97 -8.67
C CYS A 115 3.29 -6.02 -8.69
N LEU A 116 2.64 -5.60 -7.63
CA LEU A 116 1.17 -5.58 -7.50
C LEU A 116 0.75 -4.46 -6.56
N LEU A 117 -0.23 -3.67 -6.95
CA LEU A 117 -0.91 -2.71 -6.09
C LEU A 117 -2.25 -3.28 -5.64
N ILE A 118 -2.51 -3.31 -4.34
CA ILE A 118 -3.75 -3.82 -3.76
C ILE A 118 -4.45 -2.69 -3.02
N LEU A 119 -5.68 -2.40 -3.42
CA LEU A 119 -6.53 -1.36 -2.86
C LEU A 119 -7.89 -1.95 -2.48
N ALA A 120 -8.56 -1.34 -1.53
CA ALA A 120 -9.95 -1.67 -1.23
C ALA A 120 -10.88 -0.55 -1.66
N ALA A 121 -11.98 -0.92 -2.30
CA ALA A 121 -12.99 0.01 -2.75
C ALA A 121 -13.93 0.39 -1.60
N SER A 122 -14.16 1.69 -1.42
CA SER A 122 -15.18 2.17 -0.49
C SER A 122 -16.57 1.71 -0.91
N THR A 123 -17.40 1.37 0.06
CA THR A 123 -18.84 1.08 -0.14
C THR A 123 -19.69 2.36 -0.14
N ASN A 124 -19.06 3.52 -0.03
CA ASN A 124 -19.75 4.80 0.03
C ASN A 124 -20.44 5.11 -1.32
N ARG A 125 -21.60 5.76 -1.26
CA ARG A 125 -22.35 6.23 -2.46
C ARG A 125 -21.57 7.20 -3.34
N ARG A 126 -20.51 7.81 -2.83
CA ARG A 126 -19.61 8.73 -3.58
C ARG A 126 -18.64 8.00 -4.52
N GLY A 127 -18.64 6.68 -4.53
CA GLY A 127 -17.78 5.85 -5.39
C GLY A 127 -16.66 5.14 -4.63
N PRO A 128 -15.78 4.45 -5.36
CA PRO A 128 -14.80 3.53 -4.78
C PRO A 128 -13.65 4.21 -4.03
N GLY A 129 -13.61 5.51 -4.05
CA GLY A 129 -12.55 6.33 -3.45
C GLY A 129 -11.72 7.10 -4.48
N PRO A 130 -11.11 8.23 -4.06
CA PRO A 130 -10.44 9.16 -4.98
C PRO A 130 -9.20 8.55 -5.64
N LEU A 131 -8.47 7.69 -4.93
CA LEU A 131 -7.27 7.03 -5.46
C LEU A 131 -7.64 6.01 -6.54
N ILE A 132 -8.60 5.11 -6.26
CA ILE A 132 -9.08 4.13 -7.23
C ILE A 132 -9.64 4.83 -8.46
N THR A 133 -10.47 5.86 -8.27
CA THR A 133 -11.05 6.63 -9.37
C THR A 133 -9.98 7.27 -10.25
N HIS A 134 -8.93 7.84 -9.65
CA HIS A 134 -7.82 8.42 -10.40
C HIS A 134 -7.05 7.37 -11.20
N LEU A 135 -6.67 6.28 -10.54
CA LEU A 135 -5.88 5.21 -11.17
C LEU A 135 -6.62 4.57 -12.33
N THR A 136 -7.89 4.21 -12.14
CA THR A 136 -8.67 3.50 -13.15
C THR A 136 -9.12 4.37 -14.32
N LYS A 137 -9.35 5.67 -14.11
CA LYS A 137 -9.81 6.57 -15.17
C LYS A 137 -8.69 7.27 -15.93
N LYS A 138 -7.58 7.58 -15.27
CA LYS A 138 -6.54 8.45 -15.86
C LYS A 138 -5.23 7.77 -16.18
N VAL A 139 -4.80 6.80 -15.38
CA VAL A 139 -3.44 6.27 -15.46
C VAL A 139 -3.32 4.77 -15.66
N ILE A 140 -4.44 4.05 -15.71
CA ILE A 140 -4.42 2.58 -15.78
C ILE A 140 -3.59 2.04 -16.97
N GLY A 141 -3.64 2.71 -18.11
CA GLY A 141 -2.86 2.32 -19.31
C GLY A 141 -1.37 2.65 -19.24
N GLN A 142 -0.94 3.39 -18.23
CA GLN A 142 0.45 3.80 -18.03
C GLN A 142 1.11 3.12 -16.82
N LEU A 143 0.34 2.39 -16.03
CA LEU A 143 0.86 1.68 -14.88
C LEU A 143 1.76 0.53 -15.29
N ARG A 144 2.90 0.43 -14.63
CA ARG A 144 3.87 -0.65 -14.85
C ARG A 144 3.44 -1.97 -14.21
N ILE A 145 2.52 -1.93 -13.26
CA ILE A 145 2.07 -3.09 -12.48
C ILE A 145 0.55 -3.22 -12.49
N PRO A 146 0.01 -4.42 -12.32
CA PRO A 146 -1.43 -4.62 -12.15
C PRO A 146 -1.96 -4.04 -10.84
N ILE A 147 -3.28 -3.77 -10.82
CA ILE A 147 -4.01 -3.37 -9.62
C ILE A 147 -5.03 -4.46 -9.28
N THR A 148 -5.06 -4.86 -8.03
CA THR A 148 -6.17 -5.63 -7.46
C THR A 148 -7.03 -4.70 -6.62
N ILE A 149 -8.32 -4.66 -6.90
CA ILE A 149 -9.30 -3.89 -6.13
C ILE A 149 -10.17 -4.87 -5.35
N VAL A 150 -10.05 -4.82 -4.02
CA VAL A 150 -10.84 -5.63 -3.09
C VAL A 150 -12.15 -4.90 -2.81
N PRO A 151 -13.32 -5.52 -3.04
CA PRO A 151 -14.59 -4.91 -2.68
C PRO A 151 -14.70 -4.65 -1.16
N GLY A 152 -15.05 -3.42 -0.79
CA GLY A 152 -15.10 -3.00 0.61
C GLY A 152 -16.24 -3.61 1.44
N GLY A 153 -17.17 -4.32 0.81
CA GLY A 153 -18.26 -5.03 1.47
C GLY A 153 -17.97 -6.48 1.82
N LEU A 154 -16.79 -7.00 1.48
CA LEU A 154 -16.41 -8.37 1.81
C LEU A 154 -16.11 -8.54 3.31
N THR A 155 -16.43 -9.72 3.83
CA THR A 155 -15.99 -10.13 5.18
C THR A 155 -14.58 -10.75 5.13
N ASN A 156 -13.96 -10.90 6.29
CA ASN A 156 -12.67 -11.57 6.40
C ASN A 156 -12.74 -13.02 5.90
N GLU A 157 -13.81 -13.73 6.23
CA GLU A 157 -14.03 -15.13 5.82
C GLU A 157 -14.20 -15.25 4.31
N GLU A 158 -14.84 -14.27 3.67
CA GLU A 158 -14.95 -14.23 2.21
C GLU A 158 -13.60 -13.99 1.56
N ILE A 159 -12.78 -13.10 2.09
CA ILE A 159 -11.42 -12.85 1.60
C ILE A 159 -10.56 -14.11 1.75
N ASP A 160 -10.63 -14.79 2.89
CA ASP A 160 -9.86 -16.02 3.14
C ASP A 160 -10.16 -17.12 2.11
N LYS A 161 -11.39 -17.19 1.63
CA LYS A 161 -11.80 -18.13 0.59
C LYS A 161 -11.35 -17.75 -0.82
N LEU A 162 -11.08 -16.45 -1.06
CA LEU A 162 -10.69 -15.94 -2.38
C LEU A 162 -9.17 -16.04 -2.62
N VAL A 163 -8.39 -16.17 -1.58
CA VAL A 163 -6.94 -16.30 -1.66
C VAL A 163 -6.54 -17.77 -1.57
#